data_6158ab41032e54e0f16e327549ec0a60
#
_entry.id   6158ab41032e54e0f16e327549ec0a60
#
_cell.length_a   1.000
_cell.length_b   1.000
_cell.length_c   1.000
_cell.angle_alpha   90.00
_cell.angle_beta   90.00
_cell.angle_gamma   90.00
#
_symmetry.space_group_name_H-M   'P 1'
#
loop_
_entity.id
_entity.type
_entity.pdbx_description
1 polymer ?
#
loop_
_entity_poly.entity_id
_entity_poly.type
_entity_poly.pdbx_seq_one_letter_code
_entity_poly.pdbx_strand_id
1 'polypeptide(L)'
;MSIIEDKKTKSPLTKAEIKKFQKLEEKAADNTEMKADYMDDFEYYFGNLAEDLCYAGDKEWARRIYKIVEEKLDRGQIDSYYYVKLAEDIVDNLDDREWAKKIYKEAEKQFNVSRSDLADSIIENLGDEEWAKKIRNG
;
A
#
# COMPACT_ATOMS: atom_id res chain seq x y z
N MET A 1 19.47 18.14 -12.99
CA MET A 1 18.17 17.49 -12.75
C MET A 1 18.38 16.12 -12.17
N SER A 2 17.66 15.78 -11.14
CA SER A 2 17.84 14.52 -10.48
C SER A 2 17.04 13.40 -11.18
N ILE A 3 17.52 12.18 -11.04
CA ILE A 3 16.83 11.01 -11.58
C ILE A 3 15.46 10.85 -10.92
N ILE A 4 15.34 11.25 -9.65
CA ILE A 4 14.08 11.17 -8.92
C ILE A 4 13.03 12.08 -9.54
N GLU A 5 13.42 13.28 -9.93
CA GLU A 5 12.51 14.21 -10.60
C GLU A 5 12.04 13.66 -11.93
N ASP A 6 12.96 13.08 -12.70
CA ASP A 6 12.62 12.47 -13.97
C ASP A 6 11.61 11.35 -13.79
N LYS A 7 11.77 10.55 -12.73
CA LYS A 7 10.85 9.47 -12.43
C LYS A 7 9.47 9.99 -12.09
N LYS A 8 9.40 11.08 -11.30
CA LYS A 8 8.13 11.69 -10.90
C LYS A 8 7.41 12.37 -12.05
N THR A 9 8.15 12.80 -13.04
CA THR A 9 7.58 13.44 -14.22
C THR A 9 7.52 12.51 -15.42
N LYS A 10 7.52 11.23 -15.12
CA LYS A 10 7.47 10.18 -16.12
C LYS A 10 6.31 10.37 -17.08
N SER A 11 6.54 10.05 -18.33
CA SER A 11 5.52 10.09 -19.37
C SER A 11 4.36 9.14 -19.05
N PRO A 12 3.17 9.42 -19.59
CA PRO A 12 2.05 8.50 -19.42
C PRO A 12 2.41 7.08 -19.82
N LEU A 13 1.72 6.12 -19.23
CA LEU A 13 1.95 4.71 -19.53
C LEU A 13 1.75 4.40 -20.99
N THR A 14 2.56 3.50 -21.52
CA THR A 14 2.39 3.01 -22.88
C THR A 14 1.19 2.06 -22.93
N LYS A 15 0.67 1.82 -24.14
CA LYS A 15 -0.44 0.88 -24.33
C LYS A 15 -0.09 -0.52 -23.82
N ALA A 16 1.16 -0.94 -24.04
CA ALA A 16 1.62 -2.25 -23.58
C ALA A 16 1.64 -2.34 -22.06
N GLU A 17 2.10 -1.27 -21.40
CA GLU A 17 2.11 -1.19 -19.94
C GLU A 17 0.69 -1.22 -19.37
N ILE A 18 -0.22 -0.43 -19.97
CA ILE A 18 -1.61 -0.38 -19.55
C ILE A 18 -2.24 -1.79 -19.64
N LYS A 19 -2.02 -2.49 -20.73
CA LYS A 19 -2.54 -3.84 -20.95
C LYS A 19 -2.01 -4.80 -19.89
N LYS A 20 -0.71 -4.73 -19.63
CA LYS A 20 -0.06 -5.58 -18.62
C LYS A 20 -0.66 -5.34 -17.25
N PHE A 21 -0.83 -4.08 -16.88
CA PHE A 21 -1.33 -3.70 -15.58
C PHE A 21 -2.80 -4.07 -15.41
N GLN A 22 -3.60 -3.90 -16.45
CA GLN A 22 -5.00 -4.31 -16.42
C GLN A 22 -5.14 -5.82 -16.19
N LYS A 23 -4.29 -6.62 -16.83
CA LYS A 23 -4.29 -8.06 -16.62
C LYS A 23 -3.92 -8.44 -15.19
N LEU A 24 -2.94 -7.74 -14.62
CA LEU A 24 -2.53 -7.98 -13.24
C LEU A 24 -3.66 -7.62 -12.28
N GLU A 25 -4.33 -6.50 -12.53
CA GLU A 25 -5.45 -6.05 -11.72
C GLU A 25 -6.59 -7.05 -11.75
N GLU A 26 -6.98 -7.52 -12.95
CA GLU A 26 -8.03 -8.51 -13.12
C GLU A 26 -7.70 -9.81 -12.40
N LYS A 27 -6.49 -10.28 -12.57
CA LYS A 27 -6.03 -11.51 -11.95
C LYS A 27 -6.10 -11.43 -10.43
N ALA A 28 -5.69 -10.31 -9.87
CA ALA A 28 -5.72 -10.12 -8.42
C ALA A 28 -7.15 -10.00 -7.91
N ALA A 29 -8.01 -9.27 -8.64
CA ALA A 29 -9.39 -9.07 -8.22
C ALA A 29 -10.19 -10.38 -8.23
N ASP A 30 -9.95 -11.22 -9.23
CA ASP A 30 -10.69 -12.48 -9.41
C ASP A 30 -10.12 -13.63 -8.59
N ASN A 31 -8.85 -13.56 -8.23
CA ASN A 31 -8.19 -14.69 -7.60
C ASN A 31 -8.39 -14.67 -6.09
N THR A 32 -9.45 -15.31 -5.64
CA THR A 32 -9.73 -15.43 -4.20
C THR A 32 -8.92 -16.55 -3.56
N GLU A 33 -8.27 -17.38 -4.37
CA GLU A 33 -7.49 -18.52 -3.90
C GLU A 33 -5.99 -18.32 -4.06
N MET A 34 -5.53 -17.10 -3.86
CA MET A 34 -4.09 -16.84 -3.91
C MET A 34 -3.37 -17.67 -2.86
N LYS A 35 -2.51 -18.56 -3.34
CA LYS A 35 -1.71 -19.38 -2.46
C LYS A 35 -0.58 -18.53 -1.86
N ALA A 36 -0.06 -18.96 -0.71
CA ALA A 36 0.99 -18.23 -0.01
C ALA A 36 2.18 -17.89 -0.92
N ASP A 37 2.53 -18.79 -1.84
CA ASP A 37 3.65 -18.57 -2.78
C ASP A 37 3.42 -17.38 -3.71
N TYR A 38 2.15 -17.06 -3.98
CA TYR A 38 1.80 -15.93 -4.84
C TYR A 38 1.60 -14.64 -4.06
N MET A 39 1.52 -14.71 -2.73
CA MET A 39 1.32 -13.53 -1.90
C MET A 39 2.51 -12.58 -1.99
N ASP A 40 3.71 -13.11 -1.93
CA ASP A 40 4.92 -12.29 -2.06
C ASP A 40 4.97 -11.60 -3.42
N ASP A 41 4.61 -12.35 -4.48
CA ASP A 41 4.54 -11.79 -5.82
C ASP A 41 3.47 -10.70 -5.90
N PHE A 42 2.31 -10.95 -5.27
CA PHE A 42 1.22 -9.98 -5.24
C PHE A 42 1.67 -8.68 -4.59
N GLU A 43 2.28 -8.74 -3.40
CA GLU A 43 2.76 -7.55 -2.70
C GLU A 43 3.80 -6.81 -3.56
N TYR A 44 4.73 -7.55 -4.13
CA TYR A 44 5.78 -6.99 -4.95
C TYR A 44 5.21 -6.28 -6.18
N TYR A 45 4.31 -6.95 -6.91
CA TYR A 45 3.78 -6.39 -8.14
C TYR A 45 2.78 -5.27 -7.89
N PHE A 46 1.89 -5.43 -6.93
CA PHE A 46 0.85 -4.43 -6.70
C PHE A 46 1.34 -3.20 -5.97
N GLY A 47 2.23 -3.36 -5.02
CA GLY A 47 2.86 -2.23 -4.36
C GLY A 47 3.64 -1.38 -5.35
N ASN A 48 4.45 -2.02 -6.17
CA ASN A 48 5.23 -1.33 -7.18
C ASN A 48 4.36 -0.76 -8.29
N LEU A 49 3.34 -1.48 -8.69
CA LEU A 49 2.41 -1.02 -9.70
C LEU A 49 1.71 0.27 -9.27
N ALA A 50 1.19 0.31 -8.06
CA ALA A 50 0.51 1.50 -7.56
C ALA A 50 1.47 2.69 -7.51
N GLU A 51 2.70 2.46 -7.07
CA GLU A 51 3.72 3.51 -7.05
C GLU A 51 4.01 4.03 -8.46
N ASP A 52 4.19 3.12 -9.42
CA ASP A 52 4.45 3.50 -10.80
C ASP A 52 3.28 4.28 -11.40
N LEU A 53 2.05 3.91 -11.08
CA LEU A 53 0.87 4.62 -11.53
C LEU A 53 0.83 6.05 -10.96
N CYS A 54 1.24 6.22 -9.72
CA CYS A 54 1.32 7.56 -9.13
C CYS A 54 2.37 8.41 -9.84
N TYR A 55 3.52 7.84 -10.16
CA TYR A 55 4.55 8.57 -10.90
C TYR A 55 4.11 8.93 -12.31
N ALA A 56 3.27 8.10 -12.91
CA ALA A 56 2.72 8.37 -14.23
C ALA A 56 1.56 9.36 -14.20
N GLY A 57 1.12 9.77 -13.02
CA GLY A 57 0.04 10.73 -12.86
C GLY A 57 -1.35 10.12 -12.75
N ASP A 58 -1.46 8.80 -12.72
CA ASP A 58 -2.76 8.14 -12.64
C ASP A 58 -3.06 7.69 -11.21
N LYS A 59 -3.33 8.67 -10.37
CA LYS A 59 -3.58 8.42 -8.95
C LYS A 59 -4.90 7.69 -8.69
N GLU A 60 -5.88 7.85 -9.56
CA GLU A 60 -7.15 7.15 -9.39
C GLU A 60 -6.99 5.66 -9.58
N TRP A 61 -6.23 5.26 -10.60
CA TRP A 61 -5.94 3.84 -10.81
C TRP A 61 -5.09 3.30 -9.67
N ALA A 62 -4.09 4.06 -9.23
CA ALA A 62 -3.27 3.67 -8.08
C ALA A 62 -4.15 3.44 -6.84
N ARG A 63 -5.11 4.32 -6.62
CA ARG A 63 -6.05 4.20 -5.50
C ARG A 63 -6.84 2.89 -5.58
N ARG A 64 -7.30 2.52 -6.77
CA ARG A 64 -7.99 1.24 -6.96
C ARG A 64 -7.10 0.05 -6.61
N ILE A 65 -5.83 0.10 -7.01
CA ILE A 65 -4.88 -0.97 -6.71
C ILE A 65 -4.66 -1.09 -5.21
N TYR A 66 -4.47 0.03 -4.52
CA TYR A 66 -4.31 0.01 -3.07
C TYR A 66 -5.56 -0.53 -2.37
N LYS A 67 -6.74 -0.27 -2.90
CA LYS A 67 -7.97 -0.82 -2.34
C LYS A 67 -8.04 -2.34 -2.48
N ILE A 68 -7.55 -2.86 -3.58
CA ILE A 68 -7.46 -4.31 -3.78
C ILE A 68 -6.54 -4.91 -2.71
N VAL A 69 -5.40 -4.28 -2.46
CA VAL A 69 -4.46 -4.73 -1.42
C VAL A 69 -5.13 -4.71 -0.05
N GLU A 70 -5.83 -3.62 0.26
CA GLU A 70 -6.55 -3.48 1.53
C GLU A 70 -7.56 -4.61 1.72
N GLU A 71 -8.36 -4.90 0.69
CA GLU A 71 -9.33 -5.97 0.75
C GLU A 71 -8.69 -7.33 0.98
N LYS A 72 -7.57 -7.58 0.33
CA LYS A 72 -6.83 -8.83 0.52
C LYS A 72 -6.29 -8.95 1.95
N LEU A 73 -5.81 -7.84 2.50
CA LEU A 73 -5.38 -7.79 3.90
C LEU A 73 -6.52 -8.09 4.85
N ASP A 74 -7.68 -7.44 4.62
CA ASP A 74 -8.86 -7.61 5.46
C ASP A 74 -9.39 -9.04 5.43
N ARG A 75 -9.19 -9.75 4.33
CA ARG A 75 -9.59 -11.14 4.18
C ARG A 75 -8.54 -12.14 4.68
N GLY A 76 -7.42 -11.65 5.18
CA GLY A 76 -6.34 -12.50 5.64
C GLY A 76 -5.57 -13.19 4.53
N GLN A 77 -5.65 -12.69 3.31
CA GLN A 77 -4.96 -13.26 2.16
C GLN A 77 -3.54 -12.71 1.97
N ILE A 78 -3.20 -11.66 2.70
CA ILE A 78 -1.86 -11.08 2.75
C ILE A 78 -1.49 -10.95 4.23
N ASP A 79 -0.23 -11.16 4.56
CA ASP A 79 0.24 -11.06 5.94
C ASP A 79 -0.05 -9.70 6.54
N SER A 80 -0.55 -9.69 7.77
CA SER A 80 -0.99 -8.48 8.44
C SER A 80 0.08 -7.41 8.59
N TYR A 81 1.36 -7.80 8.63
CA TYR A 81 2.43 -6.81 8.73
C TYR A 81 2.40 -5.81 7.57
N TYR A 82 1.80 -6.20 6.45
CA TYR A 82 1.72 -5.35 5.27
C TYR A 82 0.77 -4.15 5.45
N TYR A 83 -0.11 -4.18 6.45
CA TYR A 83 -0.96 -3.02 6.75
C TYR A 83 -0.12 -1.76 6.96
N VAL A 84 0.98 -1.89 7.70
CA VAL A 84 1.85 -0.74 7.96
C VAL A 84 2.46 -0.23 6.66
N LYS A 85 2.97 -1.14 5.83
CA LYS A 85 3.55 -0.77 4.53
C LYS A 85 2.52 -0.11 3.63
N LEU A 86 1.30 -0.64 3.59
CA LEU A 86 0.23 -0.07 2.78
C LEU A 86 -0.10 1.36 3.23
N ALA A 87 -0.22 1.59 4.54
CA ALA A 87 -0.50 2.91 5.07
C ALA A 87 0.62 3.90 4.69
N GLU A 88 1.87 3.47 4.81
CA GLU A 88 3.01 4.30 4.43
C GLU A 88 2.97 4.67 2.96
N ASP A 89 2.69 3.70 2.09
CA ASP A 89 2.62 3.95 0.65
C ASP A 89 1.49 4.90 0.29
N ILE A 90 0.36 4.79 0.97
CA ILE A 90 -0.79 5.66 0.72
C ILE A 90 -0.46 7.10 1.10
N VAL A 91 0.24 7.33 2.20
CA VAL A 91 0.69 8.67 2.57
C VAL A 91 1.70 9.19 1.55
N ASP A 92 2.71 8.38 1.24
CA ASP A 92 3.80 8.81 0.36
C ASP A 92 3.34 9.08 -1.06
N ASN A 93 2.47 8.24 -1.58
CA ASN A 93 2.11 8.28 -3.00
C ASN A 93 0.79 9.01 -3.28
N LEU A 94 -0.15 8.99 -2.35
CA LEU A 94 -1.47 9.61 -2.52
C LEU A 94 -1.70 10.80 -1.58
N ASP A 95 -0.84 10.99 -0.61
CA ASP A 95 -0.99 12.01 0.43
C ASP A 95 -2.37 11.92 1.12
N ASP A 96 -2.88 10.71 1.27
CA ASP A 96 -4.19 10.45 1.86
C ASP A 96 -4.05 9.96 3.30
N ARG A 97 -3.87 10.89 4.22
CA ARG A 97 -3.65 10.59 5.63
C ARG A 97 -4.88 10.00 6.31
N GLU A 98 -6.07 10.39 5.87
CA GLU A 98 -7.30 9.86 6.44
C GLU A 98 -7.45 8.37 6.15
N TRP A 99 -7.17 7.97 4.93
CA TRP A 99 -7.21 6.55 4.57
C TRP A 99 -6.11 5.77 5.30
N ALA A 100 -4.90 6.33 5.34
CA ALA A 100 -3.79 5.70 6.06
C ALA A 100 -4.13 5.49 7.54
N LYS A 101 -4.78 6.47 8.16
CA LYS A 101 -5.22 6.38 9.55
C LYS A 101 -6.14 5.17 9.76
N LYS A 102 -7.09 4.96 8.86
CA LYS A 102 -7.98 3.80 8.93
C LYS A 102 -7.20 2.49 8.84
N ILE A 103 -6.21 2.45 7.96
CA ILE A 103 -5.38 1.26 7.78
C ILE A 103 -4.51 1.00 9.02
N TYR A 104 -3.95 2.05 9.61
CA TYR A 104 -3.19 1.92 10.85
C TYR A 104 -4.06 1.39 11.99
N LYS A 105 -5.34 1.78 12.03
CA LYS A 105 -6.26 1.26 13.05
C LYS A 105 -6.49 -0.23 12.87
N GLU A 106 -6.57 -0.70 11.64
CA GLU A 106 -6.66 -2.13 11.37
C GLU A 106 -5.39 -2.85 11.78
N ALA A 107 -4.21 -2.24 11.50
CA ALA A 107 -2.93 -2.81 11.91
C ALA A 107 -2.86 -2.96 13.44
N GLU A 108 -3.38 -1.97 14.16
CA GLU A 108 -3.38 -1.99 15.63
C GLU A 108 -4.14 -3.20 16.19
N LYS A 109 -5.16 -3.66 15.49
CA LYS A 109 -5.93 -4.82 15.91
C LYS A 109 -5.20 -6.15 15.70
N GLN A 110 -4.12 -6.15 14.93
CA GLN A 110 -3.39 -7.36 14.60
C GLN A 110 -2.31 -7.64 15.63
N PHE A 111 -2.37 -8.80 16.28
CA PHE A 111 -1.39 -9.12 17.31
C PHE A 111 0.01 -9.43 16.77
N ASN A 112 0.12 -9.78 15.50
CA ASN A 112 1.41 -10.11 14.87
C ASN A 112 2.11 -8.90 14.25
N VAL A 113 1.53 -7.70 14.37
CA VAL A 113 2.17 -6.46 13.92
C VAL A 113 3.00 -5.92 15.08
N SER A 114 4.27 -5.62 14.82
CA SER A 114 5.16 -5.06 15.83
C SER A 114 4.63 -3.73 16.35
N ARG A 115 4.42 -3.62 17.66
CA ARG A 115 3.94 -2.38 18.28
C ARG A 115 4.91 -1.23 18.09
N SER A 116 6.20 -1.53 18.22
CA SER A 116 7.24 -0.54 18.03
C SER A 116 7.25 -0.01 16.60
N ASP A 117 7.21 -0.90 15.62
CA ASP A 117 7.20 -0.52 14.21
C ASP A 117 5.95 0.27 13.84
N LEU A 118 4.80 -0.17 14.35
CA LEU A 118 3.54 0.52 14.12
C LEU A 118 3.58 1.94 14.68
N ALA A 119 4.04 2.09 15.93
CA ALA A 119 4.12 3.40 16.57
C ALA A 119 5.07 4.34 15.83
N ASP A 120 6.24 3.82 15.44
CA ASP A 120 7.21 4.62 14.68
C ASP A 120 6.65 5.10 13.35
N SER A 121 5.94 4.22 12.65
CA SER A 121 5.34 4.55 11.37
C SER A 121 4.25 5.62 11.51
N ILE A 122 3.43 5.52 12.55
CA ILE A 122 2.38 6.51 12.83
C ILE A 122 2.99 7.89 13.11
N ILE A 123 4.07 7.95 13.88
CA ILE A 123 4.74 9.21 14.14
C ILE A 123 5.29 9.78 12.86
N GLU A 124 5.99 8.98 12.08
CA GLU A 124 6.65 9.41 10.87
C GLU A 124 5.67 9.91 9.81
N ASN A 125 4.55 9.22 9.65
CA ASN A 125 3.62 9.50 8.55
C ASN A 125 2.42 10.34 8.94
N LEU A 126 1.97 10.27 10.19
CA LEU A 126 0.81 11.03 10.67
C LEU A 126 1.15 12.07 11.72
N GLY A 127 2.32 11.97 12.33
CA GLY A 127 2.73 12.89 13.38
C GLY A 127 1.93 12.77 14.67
N ASP A 128 1.22 11.64 14.86
CA ASP A 128 0.36 11.44 16.03
C ASP A 128 1.12 10.76 17.17
N GLU A 129 1.84 11.55 17.93
CA GLU A 129 2.67 11.05 19.02
C GLU A 129 1.86 10.43 20.15
N GLU A 130 0.68 10.97 20.43
CA GLU A 130 -0.18 10.45 21.50
C GLU A 130 -0.66 9.04 21.19
N TRP A 131 -1.12 8.83 19.97
CA TRP A 131 -1.56 7.50 19.53
C TRP A 131 -0.42 6.51 19.57
N ALA A 132 0.75 6.92 19.03
CA ALA A 132 1.93 6.07 19.04
C ALA A 132 2.33 5.67 20.47
N LYS A 133 2.26 6.61 21.39
CA LYS A 133 2.56 6.36 22.81
C LYS A 133 1.61 5.33 23.42
N LYS A 134 0.32 5.44 23.11
CA LYS A 134 -0.67 4.47 23.56
C LYS A 134 -0.38 3.08 23.03
N ILE A 135 0.02 2.99 21.79
CA ILE A 135 0.36 1.70 21.16
C ILE A 135 1.56 1.07 21.86
N ARG A 136 2.60 1.85 22.13
CA ARG A 136 3.79 1.34 22.81
C ARG A 136 3.50 0.89 24.24
N ASN A 137 2.62 1.58 24.92
CA ASN A 137 2.31 1.30 26.32
C ASN A 137 1.16 0.29 26.48
N GLY A 138 0.43 0.04 25.44
CA GLY A 138 -0.68 -0.90 25.42
C GLY A 138 -0.25 -2.27 25.03
#